data_e2cd6da87be7fd28b14ed5d7d4cef4d3
#
_entry.id   e2cd6da87be7fd28b14ed5d7d4cef4d3
#
_cell.length_a   1.000
_cell.length_b   1.000
_cell.length_c   1.000
_cell.angle_alpha   90.00
_cell.angle_beta   90.00
_cell.angle_gamma   90.00
#
_symmetry.space_group_name_H-M   'P 1'
#
loop_
_entity.id
_entity.type
_entity.pdbx_description
1 polymer ?
#
loop_
_entity_poly.entity_id
_entity_poly.type
_entity_poly.pdbx_seq_one_letter_code
_entity_poly.pdbx_strand_id
1 'polypeptide(L)'
;VFVGEAPGAREDIAGRPFVGASGRLLDDLLASIGLRREEVFILNTVKCRPPGNRNPLAAETTACAPFLSKQLAALQPRVIATLGIHALAVFAPSAKIAQVHGRPYAQTVEDQRGSAVLFPLYHPAAALHNGSLRPTLERDMLALGAYLSADARDGAGEATLREVDSVPARPRSKRIGEAE
;
A
#
# COMPACT_ATOMS: atom_id res chain seq x y z
N VAL A 1 1.89 -7.31 3.75
CA VAL A 1 0.87 -6.40 4.29
C VAL A 1 0.20 -5.66 3.15
N PHE A 2 -1.15 -5.50 3.20
CA PHE A 2 -1.91 -4.65 2.28
C PHE A 2 -2.30 -3.35 2.99
N VAL A 3 -2.14 -2.21 2.32
CA VAL A 3 -2.48 -0.89 2.88
C VAL A 3 -3.44 -0.16 1.94
N GLY A 4 -4.67 0.04 2.41
CA GLY A 4 -5.70 0.85 1.75
C GLY A 4 -5.73 2.30 2.25
N GLU A 5 -6.76 3.03 1.85
CA GLU A 5 -6.93 4.44 2.16
C GLU A 5 -7.60 4.66 3.52
N ALA A 6 -8.87 4.30 3.65
CA ALA A 6 -9.72 4.59 4.80
C ALA A 6 -10.84 3.54 4.94
N PRO A 7 -11.45 3.41 6.12
CA PRO A 7 -12.66 2.62 6.29
C PRO A 7 -13.84 3.20 5.50
N GLY A 8 -14.61 2.33 4.85
CA GLY A 8 -15.93 2.66 4.32
C GLY A 8 -17.03 2.44 5.37
N ALA A 9 -18.30 2.61 4.98
CA ALA A 9 -19.43 2.50 5.91
C ALA A 9 -19.57 1.11 6.55
N ARG A 10 -19.29 0.04 5.81
CA ARG A 10 -19.36 -1.33 6.35
C ARG A 10 -18.19 -1.64 7.28
N GLU A 11 -17.03 -1.14 6.95
CA GLU A 11 -15.80 -1.26 7.74
C GLU A 11 -15.93 -0.52 9.06
N ASP A 12 -16.53 0.67 9.04
CA ASP A 12 -16.78 1.51 10.22
C ASP A 12 -17.70 0.80 11.22
N ILE A 13 -18.77 0.15 10.74
CA ILE A 13 -19.68 -0.64 11.56
C ILE A 13 -19.00 -1.92 12.08
N ALA A 14 -18.24 -2.61 11.23
CA ALA A 14 -17.66 -3.90 11.56
C ALA A 14 -16.36 -3.81 12.39
N GLY A 15 -15.73 -2.62 12.46
CA GLY A 15 -14.43 -2.42 13.10
C GLY A 15 -13.27 -3.16 12.41
N ARG A 16 -13.44 -3.58 11.16
CA ARG A 16 -12.43 -4.34 10.40
C ARG A 16 -12.29 -3.78 8.99
N PRO A 17 -11.05 -3.71 8.44
CA PRO A 17 -10.83 -3.20 7.08
C PRO A 17 -11.34 -4.19 6.03
N PHE A 18 -11.76 -3.66 4.89
CA PHE A 18 -12.10 -4.42 3.69
C PHE A 18 -13.13 -5.55 3.92
N VAL A 19 -14.28 -5.23 4.51
CA VAL A 19 -15.43 -6.15 4.69
C VAL A 19 -16.59 -5.87 3.73
N GLY A 20 -16.55 -4.76 3.00
CA GLY A 20 -17.52 -4.37 1.98
C GLY A 20 -17.28 -5.04 0.62
N ALA A 21 -17.86 -4.46 -0.45
CA ALA A 21 -17.71 -4.97 -1.82
C ALA A 21 -16.25 -5.00 -2.29
N SER A 22 -15.48 -3.95 -1.98
CA SER A 22 -14.03 -3.89 -2.27
C SER A 22 -13.25 -4.96 -1.53
N GLY A 23 -13.68 -5.29 -0.31
CA GLY A 23 -13.07 -6.36 0.49
C GLY A 23 -13.31 -7.74 -0.12
N ARG A 24 -14.53 -8.03 -0.58
CA ARG A 24 -14.81 -9.29 -1.28
C ARG A 24 -13.98 -9.45 -2.54
N LEU A 25 -13.85 -8.37 -3.34
CA LEU A 25 -12.98 -8.41 -4.51
C LEU A 25 -11.51 -8.63 -4.10
N LEU A 26 -11.05 -8.03 -3.01
CA LEU A 26 -9.70 -8.29 -2.49
C LEU A 26 -9.54 -9.76 -2.06
N ASP A 27 -10.55 -10.35 -1.42
CA ASP A 27 -10.52 -11.76 -1.03
C ASP A 27 -10.44 -12.68 -2.25
N ASP A 28 -11.22 -12.40 -3.34
CA ASP A 28 -11.12 -13.12 -4.61
C ASP A 28 -9.73 -13.01 -5.24
N LEU A 29 -9.14 -11.81 -5.19
CA LEU A 29 -7.79 -11.55 -5.71
C LEU A 29 -6.71 -12.27 -4.89
N LEU A 30 -6.83 -12.29 -3.56
CA LEU A 30 -5.92 -13.07 -2.70
C LEU A 30 -6.01 -14.56 -3.03
N ALA A 31 -7.23 -15.09 -3.15
CA ALA A 31 -7.44 -16.49 -3.51
C ALA A 31 -6.82 -16.86 -4.89
N SER A 32 -6.83 -15.94 -5.85
CA SER A 32 -6.23 -16.15 -7.18
C SER A 32 -4.71 -16.37 -7.15
N ILE A 33 -4.05 -15.94 -6.07
CA ILE A 33 -2.60 -16.15 -5.85
C ILE A 33 -2.31 -17.14 -4.72
N GLY A 34 -3.32 -17.91 -4.30
CA GLY A 34 -3.20 -18.96 -3.29
C GLY A 34 -3.08 -18.44 -1.86
N LEU A 35 -3.41 -17.18 -1.61
CA LEU A 35 -3.42 -16.60 -0.26
C LEU A 35 -4.84 -16.52 0.30
N ARG A 36 -4.97 -16.78 1.59
CA ARG A 36 -6.19 -16.53 2.35
C ARG A 36 -6.09 -15.21 3.09
N ARG A 37 -7.23 -14.61 3.39
CA ARG A 37 -7.30 -13.34 4.13
C ARG A 37 -6.58 -13.38 5.47
N GLU A 38 -6.60 -14.54 6.14
CA GLU A 38 -5.99 -14.77 7.47
C GLU A 38 -4.46 -14.82 7.39
N GLU A 39 -3.89 -15.01 6.22
CA GLU A 39 -2.44 -15.09 5.99
C GLU A 39 -1.82 -13.73 5.68
N VAL A 40 -2.65 -12.68 5.54
CA VAL A 40 -2.22 -11.33 5.25
C VAL A 40 -2.72 -10.33 6.29
N PHE A 41 -1.97 -9.26 6.48
CA PHE A 41 -2.43 -8.17 7.32
C PHE A 41 -2.94 -7.03 6.43
N ILE A 42 -4.16 -6.54 6.71
CA ILE A 42 -4.80 -5.48 5.92
C ILE A 42 -4.96 -4.26 6.81
N LEU A 43 -4.43 -3.13 6.37
CA LEU A 43 -4.42 -1.85 7.06
C LEU A 43 -5.05 -0.76 6.19
N ASN A 44 -5.31 0.39 6.79
CA ASN A 44 -5.60 1.64 6.08
C ASN A 44 -4.66 2.75 6.54
N THR A 45 -4.42 3.75 5.71
CA THR A 45 -3.63 4.93 6.05
C THR A 45 -4.31 5.77 7.12
N VAL A 46 -5.64 5.96 7.03
CA VAL A 46 -6.44 6.53 8.12
C VAL A 46 -7.29 5.48 8.81
N LYS A 47 -7.50 5.65 10.11
CA LYS A 47 -8.16 4.65 10.97
C LYS A 47 -9.66 4.91 11.13
N CYS A 48 -10.12 6.14 10.90
CA CYS A 48 -11.50 6.55 11.01
C CYS A 48 -12.10 6.78 9.62
N ARG A 49 -13.39 6.54 9.47
CA ARG A 49 -14.11 6.79 8.23
C ARG A 49 -14.28 8.30 7.99
N PRO A 50 -13.83 8.85 6.84
CA PRO A 50 -14.13 10.24 6.50
C PRO A 50 -15.62 10.46 6.23
N PRO A 51 -16.19 11.62 6.60
CA PRO A 51 -17.61 11.93 6.36
C PRO A 51 -17.98 11.73 4.89
N GLY A 52 -19.10 11.04 4.64
CA GLY A 52 -19.61 10.76 3.29
C GLY A 52 -18.67 9.88 2.42
N ASN A 53 -17.73 9.17 3.00
CA ASN A 53 -16.66 8.42 2.29
C ASN A 53 -15.84 9.31 1.32
N ARG A 54 -15.68 10.60 1.63
CA ARG A 54 -14.73 11.43 0.86
C ARG A 54 -13.29 10.95 1.04
N ASN A 55 -12.40 11.38 0.17
CA ASN A 55 -10.98 11.14 0.36
C ASN A 55 -10.50 11.80 1.67
N PRO A 56 -9.56 11.17 2.39
CA PRO A 56 -8.95 11.75 3.58
C PRO A 56 -8.24 13.07 3.28
N LEU A 57 -8.36 14.02 4.20
CA LEU A 57 -7.58 15.25 4.16
C LEU A 57 -6.13 14.97 4.57
N ALA A 58 -5.20 15.82 4.12
CA ALA A 58 -3.79 15.72 4.50
C ALA A 58 -3.60 15.73 6.03
N ALA A 59 -4.37 16.58 6.73
CA ALA A 59 -4.33 16.64 8.20
C ALA A 59 -4.80 15.32 8.86
N GLU A 60 -5.82 14.64 8.30
CA GLU A 60 -6.31 13.35 8.81
C GLU A 60 -5.26 12.25 8.59
N THR A 61 -4.63 12.24 7.41
CA THR A 61 -3.56 11.29 7.11
C THR A 61 -2.35 11.52 8.04
N THR A 62 -1.97 12.78 8.26
CA THR A 62 -0.86 13.13 9.18
C THR A 62 -1.17 12.72 10.61
N ALA A 63 -2.38 12.96 11.09
CA ALA A 63 -2.80 12.57 12.44
C ALA A 63 -2.83 11.05 12.63
N CYS A 64 -3.14 10.29 11.57
CA CYS A 64 -3.16 8.82 11.60
C CYS A 64 -1.79 8.17 11.33
N ALA A 65 -0.82 8.89 10.77
CA ALA A 65 0.50 8.36 10.41
C ALA A 65 1.22 7.62 11.56
N PRO A 66 1.20 8.10 12.84
CA PRO A 66 1.84 7.39 13.94
C PRO A 66 1.26 5.99 14.20
N PHE A 67 -0.05 5.79 13.96
CA PHE A 67 -0.68 4.47 14.12
C PHE A 67 -0.22 3.51 13.02
N LEU A 68 -0.17 3.98 11.76
CA LEU A 68 0.33 3.16 10.65
C LEU A 68 1.79 2.77 10.88
N SER A 69 2.64 3.72 11.26
CA SER A 69 4.06 3.47 11.55
C SER A 69 4.25 2.43 12.65
N LYS A 70 3.50 2.54 13.76
CA LYS A 70 3.55 1.54 14.85
C LYS A 70 3.11 0.15 14.40
N GLN A 71 2.07 0.06 13.57
CA GLN A 71 1.60 -1.20 13.02
C GLN A 71 2.64 -1.84 12.10
N LEU A 72 3.23 -1.06 11.18
CA LEU A 72 4.28 -1.56 10.28
C LEU A 72 5.53 -1.97 11.06
N ALA A 73 5.94 -1.19 12.05
CA ALA A 73 7.08 -1.53 12.91
C ALA A 73 6.87 -2.83 13.71
N ALA A 74 5.63 -3.12 14.13
CA ALA A 74 5.30 -4.36 14.83
C ALA A 74 5.22 -5.56 13.88
N LEU A 75 4.75 -5.35 12.65
CA LEU A 75 4.55 -6.40 11.65
C LEU A 75 5.83 -6.74 10.88
N GLN A 76 6.74 -5.78 10.73
CA GLN A 76 7.99 -5.90 9.96
C GLN A 76 7.77 -6.57 8.59
N PRO A 77 6.88 -6.02 7.74
CA PRO A 77 6.54 -6.67 6.47
C PRO A 77 7.71 -6.60 5.50
N ARG A 78 7.95 -7.69 4.77
CA ARG A 78 8.87 -7.71 3.64
C ARG A 78 8.29 -6.99 2.41
N VAL A 79 6.97 -7.04 2.26
CA VAL A 79 6.24 -6.41 1.15
C VAL A 79 5.07 -5.60 1.68
N ILE A 80 4.94 -4.37 1.19
CA ILE A 80 3.79 -3.49 1.42
C ILE A 80 3.07 -3.30 0.09
N ALA A 81 1.96 -4.01 -0.09
CA ALA A 81 1.08 -3.84 -1.25
C ALA A 81 0.14 -2.64 -0.99
N THR A 82 0.36 -1.52 -1.67
CA THR A 82 -0.49 -0.34 -1.54
C THR A 82 -1.70 -0.44 -2.47
N LEU A 83 -2.90 -0.20 -1.94
CA LEU A 83 -4.16 -0.24 -2.68
C LEU A 83 -4.64 1.17 -3.02
N GLY A 84 -4.38 1.60 -4.24
CA GLY A 84 -4.80 2.89 -4.77
C GLY A 84 -3.80 4.03 -4.56
N ILE A 85 -4.15 5.19 -5.14
CA ILE A 85 -3.28 6.37 -5.19
C ILE A 85 -3.02 6.99 -3.81
N HIS A 86 -4.01 6.97 -2.92
CA HIS A 86 -3.89 7.59 -1.61
C HIS A 86 -2.97 6.78 -0.68
N ALA A 87 -3.08 5.47 -0.70
CA ALA A 87 -2.16 4.60 0.03
C ALA A 87 -0.73 4.70 -0.53
N LEU A 88 -0.59 4.69 -1.86
CA LEU A 88 0.72 4.87 -2.51
C LEU A 88 1.37 6.20 -2.13
N ALA A 89 0.60 7.29 -2.12
CA ALA A 89 1.11 8.63 -1.82
C ALA A 89 1.71 8.79 -0.42
N VAL A 90 1.30 7.96 0.54
CA VAL A 90 1.88 7.95 1.90
C VAL A 90 3.33 7.46 1.87
N PHE A 91 3.63 6.47 1.04
CA PHE A 91 4.96 5.86 0.95
C PHE A 91 5.82 6.48 -0.16
N ALA A 92 5.20 6.84 -1.27
CA ALA A 92 5.86 7.34 -2.47
C ALA A 92 5.08 8.54 -3.07
N PRO A 93 5.18 9.76 -2.46
CA PRO A 93 4.33 10.90 -2.81
C PRO A 93 4.48 11.39 -4.26
N SER A 94 5.63 11.14 -4.89
CA SER A 94 5.89 11.52 -6.30
C SER A 94 5.49 10.45 -7.31
N ALA A 95 5.18 9.23 -6.86
CA ALA A 95 4.87 8.12 -7.75
C ALA A 95 3.46 8.27 -8.35
N LYS A 96 3.36 7.99 -9.65
CA LYS A 96 2.08 7.93 -10.36
C LYS A 96 1.66 6.48 -10.52
N ILE A 97 0.53 6.09 -9.95
CA ILE A 97 0.09 4.70 -9.94
C ILE A 97 0.05 4.08 -11.34
N ALA A 98 -0.37 4.83 -12.35
CA ALA A 98 -0.41 4.37 -13.73
C ALA A 98 0.96 3.97 -14.31
N GLN A 99 2.06 4.40 -13.68
CA GLN A 99 3.42 4.09 -14.11
C GLN A 99 4.09 3.00 -13.28
N VAL A 100 3.59 2.74 -12.07
CA VAL A 100 4.29 1.89 -11.09
C VAL A 100 3.48 0.67 -10.62
N HIS A 101 2.19 0.57 -10.98
CA HIS A 101 1.36 -0.56 -10.55
C HIS A 101 1.85 -1.91 -11.08
N GLY A 102 1.53 -2.97 -10.37
CA GLY A 102 1.76 -4.35 -10.79
C GLY A 102 3.23 -4.78 -10.81
N ARG A 103 4.12 -4.04 -10.17
CA ARG A 103 5.55 -4.39 -10.06
C ARG A 103 6.17 -3.90 -8.76
N PRO A 104 7.26 -4.52 -8.30
CA PRO A 104 8.03 -4.00 -7.18
C PRO A 104 8.47 -2.56 -7.46
N TYR A 105 8.27 -1.68 -6.52
CA TYR A 105 8.70 -0.29 -6.59
C TYR A 105 9.75 -0.07 -5.50
N ALA A 106 10.98 0.17 -5.93
CA ALA A 106 12.13 0.32 -5.04
C ALA A 106 12.13 1.69 -4.35
N GLN A 107 11.22 1.88 -3.41
CA GLN A 107 11.42 2.83 -2.34
C GLN A 107 11.38 2.03 -1.06
N THR A 108 12.56 1.77 -0.51
CA THR A 108 12.69 1.20 0.82
C THR A 108 11.96 2.11 1.79
N VAL A 109 10.90 1.59 2.40
CA VAL A 109 10.38 2.19 3.61
C VAL A 109 11.41 1.87 4.67
N GLU A 110 12.43 2.73 4.77
CA GLU A 110 13.44 2.63 5.81
C GLU A 110 12.79 2.96 7.14
N ASP A 111 12.45 1.94 7.86
CA ASP A 111 12.31 2.03 9.29
C ASP A 111 13.61 1.43 9.89
N GLN A 112 13.92 1.78 11.13
CA GLN A 112 15.17 1.41 11.85
C GLN A 112 15.39 -0.11 11.97
N ARG A 113 14.58 -0.98 11.36
CA ARG A 113 14.55 -2.43 11.55
C ARG A 113 14.48 -3.25 10.26
N GLY A 114 14.42 -2.63 9.09
CA GLY A 114 14.41 -3.34 7.81
C GLY A 114 13.85 -2.53 6.64
N SER A 115 14.04 -3.03 5.44
CA SER A 115 13.52 -2.46 4.22
C SER A 115 12.35 -3.30 3.70
N ALA A 116 11.19 -2.68 3.49
CA ALA A 116 10.05 -3.32 2.82
C ALA A 116 9.98 -2.87 1.36
N VAL A 117 9.68 -3.79 0.46
CA VAL A 117 9.41 -3.48 -0.94
C VAL A 117 7.98 -2.98 -1.08
N LEU A 118 7.77 -1.83 -1.74
CA LEU A 118 6.44 -1.39 -2.13
C LEU A 118 5.98 -2.16 -3.37
N PHE A 119 4.72 -2.60 -3.37
CA PHE A 119 4.07 -3.19 -4.53
C PHE A 119 2.74 -2.45 -4.79
N PRO A 120 2.75 -1.41 -5.64
CA PRO A 120 1.55 -0.63 -5.90
C PRO A 120 0.52 -1.40 -6.72
N LEU A 121 -0.75 -1.35 -6.28
CA LEU A 121 -1.91 -1.94 -6.94
C LEU A 121 -3.02 -0.89 -7.08
N TYR A 122 -3.85 -1.00 -8.09
CA TYR A 122 -5.08 -0.22 -8.11
C TYR A 122 -5.98 -0.61 -6.94
N HIS A 123 -6.79 0.35 -6.46
CA HIS A 123 -7.75 0.06 -5.40
C HIS A 123 -8.89 -0.83 -5.94
N PRO A 124 -9.29 -1.90 -5.23
CA PRO A 124 -10.40 -2.75 -5.67
C PRO A 124 -11.70 -1.97 -5.97
N ALA A 125 -12.00 -0.90 -5.23
CA ALA A 125 -13.14 -0.04 -5.51
C ALA A 125 -13.08 0.60 -6.91
N ALA A 126 -11.91 0.95 -7.41
CA ALA A 126 -11.76 1.51 -8.76
C ALA A 126 -12.20 0.50 -9.83
N ALA A 127 -11.89 -0.79 -9.66
CA ALA A 127 -12.33 -1.86 -10.55
C ALA A 127 -13.83 -2.15 -10.44
N LEU A 128 -14.45 -1.90 -9.29
CA LEU A 128 -15.90 -2.01 -9.12
C LEU A 128 -16.65 -0.87 -9.82
N HIS A 129 -16.07 0.34 -9.85
CA HIS A 129 -16.65 1.50 -10.55
C HIS A 129 -16.35 1.51 -12.04
N ASN A 130 -15.18 1.01 -12.42
CA ASN A 130 -14.74 0.90 -13.81
C ASN A 130 -14.27 -0.53 -14.08
N GLY A 131 -15.15 -1.34 -14.65
CA GLY A 131 -14.89 -2.75 -14.94
C GLY A 131 -13.69 -2.99 -15.86
N SER A 132 -13.26 -2.00 -16.66
CA SER A 132 -12.08 -2.13 -17.52
C SER A 132 -10.77 -2.22 -16.73
N LEU A 133 -10.74 -1.80 -15.46
CA LEU A 133 -9.57 -1.93 -14.58
C LEU A 133 -9.45 -3.32 -13.96
N ARG A 134 -10.51 -4.12 -13.97
CA ARG A 134 -10.52 -5.44 -13.32
C ARG A 134 -9.46 -6.38 -13.89
N PRO A 135 -9.32 -6.56 -15.22
CA PRO A 135 -8.26 -7.41 -15.78
C PRO A 135 -6.84 -6.92 -15.44
N THR A 136 -6.67 -5.60 -15.34
CA THR A 136 -5.38 -5.01 -14.92
C THR A 136 -5.08 -5.37 -13.47
N LEU A 137 -6.05 -5.21 -12.57
CA LEU A 137 -5.88 -5.52 -11.15
C LEU A 137 -5.63 -7.02 -10.92
N GLU A 138 -6.33 -7.89 -11.66
CA GLU A 138 -6.12 -9.34 -11.63
C GLU A 138 -4.71 -9.72 -12.09
N ARG A 139 -4.23 -9.15 -13.19
CA ARG A 139 -2.87 -9.34 -13.68
C ARG A 139 -1.81 -8.84 -12.69
N ASP A 140 -2.02 -7.66 -12.10
CA ASP A 140 -1.12 -7.07 -11.13
C ASP A 140 -1.05 -7.93 -9.85
N MET A 141 -2.18 -8.52 -9.46
CA MET A 141 -2.23 -9.42 -8.31
C MET A 141 -1.46 -10.72 -8.60
N LEU A 142 -1.58 -11.30 -9.81
CA LEU A 142 -0.78 -12.45 -10.22
C LEU A 142 0.73 -12.12 -10.22
N ALA A 143 1.10 -10.91 -10.64
CA ALA A 143 2.48 -10.45 -10.59
C ALA A 143 2.99 -10.35 -9.13
N LEU A 144 2.15 -9.88 -8.19
CA LEU A 144 2.46 -9.89 -6.77
C LEU A 144 2.66 -11.32 -6.26
N GLY A 145 1.79 -12.26 -6.62
CA GLY A 145 1.90 -13.67 -6.23
C GLY A 145 3.21 -14.30 -6.72
N ALA A 146 3.59 -14.03 -7.97
CA ALA A 146 4.86 -14.48 -8.55
C ALA A 146 6.05 -13.87 -7.80
N TYR A 147 6.00 -12.56 -7.47
CA TYR A 147 7.03 -11.89 -6.69
C TYR A 147 7.18 -12.50 -5.29
N LEU A 148 6.08 -12.71 -4.56
CA LEU A 148 6.11 -13.32 -3.22
C LEU A 148 6.68 -14.74 -3.23
N SER A 149 6.39 -15.51 -4.29
CA SER A 149 6.89 -16.87 -4.45
C SER A 149 8.39 -16.91 -4.78
N ALA A 150 8.90 -15.94 -5.53
CA ALA A 150 10.32 -15.80 -5.81
C ALA A 150 11.08 -15.36 -4.55
N ASP A 151 10.58 -14.33 -3.87
CA ASP A 151 11.15 -13.79 -2.64
C ASP A 151 11.21 -14.84 -1.51
N ALA A 152 10.22 -15.73 -1.43
CA ALA A 152 10.24 -16.86 -0.49
C ALA A 152 11.36 -17.89 -0.78
N ARG A 153 11.77 -18.06 -2.06
CA ARG A 153 12.86 -18.96 -2.47
C ARG A 153 14.22 -18.31 -2.23
N ASP A 154 14.33 -16.99 -2.46
CA ASP A 154 15.56 -16.21 -2.32
C ASP A 154 15.80 -15.77 -0.86
N GLY A 155 14.84 -15.96 0.04
CA GLY A 155 14.99 -15.72 1.48
C GLY A 155 16.06 -16.59 2.16
N ALA A 156 16.81 -17.39 1.39
CA ALA A 156 18.06 -18.05 1.74
C ALA A 156 19.32 -17.38 1.14
N GLY A 157 19.16 -16.26 0.39
CA GLY A 157 20.27 -15.53 -0.24
C GLY A 157 19.86 -14.10 -0.59
N GLU A 158 20.75 -13.14 -0.38
CA GLU A 158 20.56 -11.70 -0.60
C GLU A 158 19.87 -11.37 -1.93
N ALA A 159 18.69 -10.75 -1.86
CA ALA A 159 18.00 -10.23 -3.02
C ALA A 159 18.77 -9.03 -3.59
N THR A 160 19.48 -9.25 -4.69
CA THR A 160 20.09 -8.18 -5.48
C THR A 160 18.99 -7.38 -6.16
N LEU A 161 18.64 -6.24 -5.59
CA LEU A 161 17.79 -5.24 -6.23
C LEU A 161 18.50 -4.72 -7.48
N ARG A 162 18.00 -5.03 -8.68
CA ARG A 162 18.42 -4.32 -9.89
C ARG A 162 17.93 -2.89 -9.76
N GLU A 163 18.86 -1.94 -9.81
CA GLU A 163 18.62 -0.51 -9.86
C GLU A 163 17.56 -0.20 -10.93
N VAL A 164 16.43 0.31 -10.47
CA VAL A 164 15.47 1.00 -11.34
C VAL A 164 15.73 2.49 -11.13
N ASP A 165 16.11 3.17 -12.21
CA ASP A 165 16.56 4.55 -12.29
C ASP A 165 16.10 5.48 -11.16
N SER A 166 17.09 6.08 -10.52
CA SER A 166 16.97 7.05 -9.44
C SER A 166 16.12 8.26 -9.84
N VAL A 167 14.96 8.41 -9.22
CA VAL A 167 14.25 9.68 -9.20
C VAL A 167 15.04 10.63 -8.31
N PRO A 168 15.41 11.84 -8.79
CA PRO A 168 16.27 12.74 -8.02
C PRO A 168 15.65 13.15 -6.69
N ALA A 169 16.46 13.11 -5.63
CA ALA A 169 16.09 13.52 -4.29
C ALA A 169 15.61 14.99 -4.27
N ARG A 170 14.55 15.26 -3.51
CA ARG A 170 14.05 16.62 -3.24
C ARG A 170 15.15 17.46 -2.61
N PRO A 171 15.33 18.73 -3.03
CA PRO A 171 16.20 19.66 -2.32
C PRO A 171 15.67 19.90 -0.89
N ARG A 172 16.56 19.82 0.08
CA ARG A 172 16.26 20.11 1.50
C ARG A 172 15.64 21.50 1.62
N SER A 173 14.47 21.60 2.24
CA SER A 173 13.88 22.87 2.60
C SER A 173 14.85 23.61 3.51
N LYS A 174 15.24 24.83 3.12
CA LYS A 174 16.00 25.76 3.98
C LYS A 174 15.19 26.02 5.25
N ARG A 175 15.79 25.80 6.42
CA ARG A 175 15.28 26.29 7.70
C ARG A 175 15.08 27.80 7.54
N ILE A 176 13.87 28.26 7.82
CA ILE A 176 13.61 29.69 7.97
C ILE A 176 14.34 30.08 9.25
N GLY A 177 15.35 30.92 9.08
CA GLY A 177 16.15 31.42 10.19
C GLY A 177 15.31 32.28 11.13
N GLU A 178 15.64 32.16 12.40
CA GLU A 178 15.33 33.12 13.45
C GLU A 178 15.80 34.49 12.98
N ALA A 179 14.92 35.46 13.02
CA ALA A 179 15.24 36.88 12.95
C ALA A 179 14.83 37.51 14.27
N GLU A 180 15.78 38.22 14.82
CA GLU A 180 15.73 39.05 16.01
C GLU A 180 14.53 40.01 16.06
#